data_23db3a22ec09803068d7ec850456134f
#
_entry.id   23db3a22ec09803068d7ec850456134f
#
_cell.length_a   1.000
_cell.length_b   1.000
_cell.length_c   1.000
_cell.angle_alpha   90.00
_cell.angle_beta   90.00
_cell.angle_gamma   90.00
#
_symmetry.space_group_name_H-M   'P 1'
#
loop_
_entity.id
_entity.type
_entity.pdbx_description
1 polymer ?
#
loop_
_entity_poly.entity_id
_entity_poly.type
_entity_poly.pdbx_seq_one_letter_code
_entity_poly.pdbx_strand_id
1 'polypeptide(L)'
;MQLSEIIESVQSLHPDFSYEEIAELCYDYLAQFNDKTKESTKEKSLKKYLSKEFWIQRETESLGEDFEKQVSFSSIPRHLFNYTNKKNADYLITIKGLSKQLGSTILFEDAELKIKPEDKIALVGKNGAGKSTFLKILLNPELADHGEIELLKETKIWFLSQDLFWESRERTVLEEMLTTFPEITRRVERLEEIKQLLDWWNGDTIALIEEQSEHIERMLMHEAYQKYDLQKEILKYFWFNREQLDFPIKKLSGGEQTKLQIAKFLLQDVDLLILDEPTNHLDIEGILFIEQFCQMRNKALICISHDRKFLASAFTKTIEIKNKKLNLYYCGYEDFLREKEKRAELQLKNYTAQQKYLAQQEKFIERFRYKSSKAAQVQSRIKMLDKMDRIEAPEEEISAHTPNLQVKWRLPETLIRLSELSVGYGQSVLVNLPHELEITKAMKIWIIGKNGVGKTTLLKTLLGQLKPLYGDVRIHEKVRIWFYSQVAEDLDFQATITEELVWPWVSFKEAMGFLGALLIDPEKADQKIWTLSGGERSKVALAKMLLAHPDIVVMDEPTNHLDLTSKEAIKTMLADFNGVSLIVSHDRDFLEATSELLWVIKEGKLTVFHSFERGFEEMKI
;
A
#
# COMPACT_ATOMS: atom_id res chain seq x y z
N MET A 1 59.11 -2.21 -12.17
CA MET A 1 58.73 -3.52 -11.58
C MET A 1 58.36 -4.45 -12.71
N GLN A 2 58.82 -5.70 -12.68
CA GLN A 2 58.44 -6.66 -13.73
C GLN A 2 57.00 -7.06 -13.53
N LEU A 3 56.29 -7.35 -14.63
CA LEU A 3 54.85 -7.72 -14.60
C LEU A 3 54.57 -8.87 -13.62
N SER A 4 55.53 -9.83 -13.50
CA SER A 4 55.48 -10.92 -12.53
C SER A 4 55.40 -10.47 -11.06
N GLU A 5 56.09 -9.39 -10.68
CA GLU A 5 56.06 -8.86 -9.31
C GLU A 5 54.71 -8.19 -9.00
N ILE A 6 54.05 -7.63 -10.02
CA ILE A 6 52.70 -7.06 -9.87
C ILE A 6 51.66 -8.19 -9.70
N ILE A 7 51.76 -9.25 -10.52
CA ILE A 7 50.87 -10.42 -10.44
C ILE A 7 51.02 -11.11 -9.07
N GLU A 8 52.24 -11.35 -8.60
CA GLU A 8 52.48 -11.94 -7.28
C GLU A 8 51.95 -11.06 -6.13
N SER A 9 52.10 -9.72 -6.24
CA SER A 9 51.58 -8.79 -5.25
C SER A 9 50.04 -8.79 -5.21
N VAL A 10 49.38 -8.90 -6.37
CA VAL A 10 47.91 -8.97 -6.47
C VAL A 10 47.43 -10.34 -6.01
N GLN A 11 48.10 -11.43 -6.36
CA GLN A 11 47.74 -12.77 -5.91
C GLN A 11 47.84 -12.91 -4.38
N SER A 12 48.82 -12.24 -3.75
CA SER A 12 48.91 -12.22 -2.28
C SER A 12 47.73 -11.50 -1.59
N LEU A 13 47.13 -10.56 -2.27
CA LEU A 13 45.92 -9.82 -1.79
C LEU A 13 44.62 -10.57 -2.12
N HIS A 14 44.63 -11.37 -3.18
CA HIS A 14 43.48 -12.12 -3.69
C HIS A 14 43.87 -13.60 -3.92
N PRO A 15 44.02 -14.41 -2.87
CA PRO A 15 44.50 -15.78 -2.95
C PRO A 15 43.57 -16.75 -3.68
N ASP A 16 42.34 -16.37 -3.90
CA ASP A 16 41.32 -17.17 -4.55
C ASP A 16 41.47 -17.25 -6.09
N PHE A 17 42.35 -16.40 -6.68
CA PHE A 17 42.59 -16.34 -8.12
C PHE A 17 43.96 -16.98 -8.49
N SER A 18 43.95 -17.72 -9.58
CA SER A 18 45.19 -18.33 -10.09
C SER A 18 46.12 -17.29 -10.73
N TYR A 19 47.42 -17.60 -10.75
CA TYR A 19 48.43 -16.75 -11.41
C TYR A 19 48.08 -16.51 -12.90
N GLU A 20 47.53 -17.52 -13.58
CA GLU A 20 47.19 -17.47 -15.00
C GLU A 20 46.01 -16.51 -15.26
N GLU A 21 44.97 -16.53 -14.44
CA GLU A 21 43.81 -15.60 -14.54
C GLU A 21 44.23 -14.14 -14.32
N ILE A 22 45.09 -13.88 -13.33
CA ILE A 22 45.63 -12.54 -13.07
C ILE A 22 46.51 -12.07 -14.23
N ALA A 23 47.30 -12.96 -14.79
CA ALA A 23 48.19 -12.66 -15.92
C ALA A 23 47.41 -12.30 -17.18
N GLU A 24 46.34 -13.03 -17.51
CA GLU A 24 45.47 -12.78 -18.66
C GLU A 24 44.81 -11.38 -18.56
N LEU A 25 44.25 -11.03 -17.43
CA LEU A 25 43.69 -9.69 -17.16
C LEU A 25 44.73 -8.57 -17.25
N CYS A 26 45.98 -8.85 -16.81
CA CYS A 26 47.08 -7.91 -16.94
C CYS A 26 47.47 -7.66 -18.39
N TYR A 27 47.54 -8.70 -19.21
CA TYR A 27 47.87 -8.58 -20.63
C TYR A 27 46.80 -7.85 -21.40
N ASP A 28 45.53 -8.17 -21.17
CA ASP A 28 44.38 -7.50 -21.82
C ASP A 28 44.31 -6.01 -21.49
N TYR A 29 44.58 -5.65 -20.23
CA TYR A 29 44.60 -4.24 -19.83
C TYR A 29 45.81 -3.49 -20.40
N LEU A 30 46.99 -4.08 -20.39
CA LEU A 30 48.20 -3.44 -20.90
C LEU A 30 48.19 -3.27 -22.42
N ALA A 31 47.48 -4.12 -23.15
CA ALA A 31 47.29 -3.99 -24.60
C ALA A 31 46.55 -2.68 -25.00
N GLN A 32 45.81 -2.06 -24.06
CA GLN A 32 45.09 -0.80 -24.29
C GLN A 32 46.00 0.44 -24.24
N PHE A 33 47.25 0.31 -23.75
CA PHE A 33 48.19 1.44 -23.64
C PHE A 33 49.11 1.59 -24.85
N ASN A 34 49.27 2.82 -25.31
CA ASN A 34 50.19 3.15 -26.39
C ASN A 34 51.64 3.04 -25.93
N ASP A 35 52.56 2.70 -26.83
CA ASP A 35 53.99 2.51 -26.52
C ASP A 35 54.73 3.70 -25.87
N LYS A 36 54.14 4.91 -26.00
CA LYS A 36 54.67 6.18 -25.46
C LYS A 36 54.31 6.45 -23.99
N THR A 37 53.47 5.63 -23.36
CA THR A 37 53.03 5.85 -21.98
C THR A 37 54.13 5.48 -20.99
N LYS A 38 54.43 6.37 -20.01
CA LYS A 38 55.45 6.10 -18.99
C LYS A 38 55.14 4.83 -18.19
N GLU A 39 56.16 3.98 -17.99
CA GLU A 39 56.01 2.70 -17.27
C GLU A 39 55.39 2.84 -15.87
N SER A 40 55.74 3.90 -15.12
CA SER A 40 55.18 4.18 -13.81
C SER A 40 53.65 4.48 -13.83
N THR A 41 53.14 5.01 -14.94
CA THR A 41 51.73 5.29 -15.13
C THR A 41 50.98 4.00 -15.47
N LYS A 42 51.55 3.15 -16.34
CA LYS A 42 51.04 1.82 -16.67
C LYS A 42 50.88 0.95 -15.41
N GLU A 43 51.94 0.93 -14.58
CA GLU A 43 51.97 0.16 -13.33
C GLU A 43 50.88 0.59 -12.33
N LYS A 44 50.74 1.90 -12.07
CA LYS A 44 49.71 2.42 -11.16
C LYS A 44 48.28 2.12 -11.66
N SER A 45 48.08 2.30 -12.96
CA SER A 45 46.77 2.06 -13.58
C SER A 45 46.41 0.57 -13.62
N LEU A 46 47.40 -0.31 -13.87
CA LEU A 46 47.21 -1.76 -13.84
C LEU A 46 46.86 -2.28 -12.45
N LYS A 47 47.55 -1.87 -11.39
CA LYS A 47 47.23 -2.25 -10.01
C LYS A 47 45.81 -1.86 -9.64
N LYS A 48 45.36 -0.71 -10.10
CA LYS A 48 44.03 -0.19 -9.85
C LYS A 48 42.92 -0.93 -10.64
N TYR A 49 43.23 -1.29 -11.89
CA TYR A 49 42.33 -2.11 -12.72
C TYR A 49 42.13 -3.50 -12.14
N LEU A 50 43.21 -4.18 -11.76
CA LEU A 50 43.15 -5.51 -11.18
C LEU A 50 42.36 -5.53 -9.86
N SER A 51 42.59 -4.56 -8.98
CA SER A 51 41.81 -4.43 -7.76
C SER A 51 40.31 -4.28 -8.03
N LYS A 52 39.92 -3.66 -9.15
CA LYS A 52 38.52 -3.48 -9.57
C LYS A 52 37.92 -4.77 -10.15
N GLU A 53 38.64 -5.44 -11.06
CA GLU A 53 38.15 -6.68 -11.72
C GLU A 53 38.00 -7.83 -10.72
N PHE A 54 38.94 -8.00 -9.81
CA PHE A 54 38.83 -9.00 -8.75
C PHE A 54 37.71 -8.68 -7.76
N TRP A 55 37.47 -7.41 -7.52
CA TRP A 55 36.34 -7.00 -6.70
C TRP A 55 34.98 -7.31 -7.40
N ILE A 56 34.88 -7.01 -8.71
CA ILE A 56 33.68 -7.32 -9.52
C ILE A 56 33.45 -8.84 -9.61
N GLN A 57 34.51 -9.65 -9.85
CA GLN A 57 34.38 -11.11 -9.91
C GLN A 57 33.97 -11.72 -8.57
N ARG A 58 34.62 -11.28 -7.47
CA ARG A 58 34.27 -11.75 -6.13
C ARG A 58 32.84 -11.41 -5.74
N GLU A 59 32.32 -10.24 -6.16
CA GLU A 59 30.92 -9.88 -5.96
C GLU A 59 29.96 -10.70 -6.82
N THR A 60 30.35 -11.02 -8.08
CA THR A 60 29.47 -11.86 -8.94
C THR A 60 29.35 -13.29 -8.42
N GLU A 61 30.38 -13.84 -7.79
CA GLU A 61 30.35 -15.18 -7.17
C GLU A 61 29.63 -15.16 -5.80
N SER A 62 29.95 -14.21 -4.92
CA SER A 62 29.28 -14.09 -3.62
C SER A 62 27.79 -13.74 -3.72
N LEU A 63 27.38 -13.00 -4.75
CA LEU A 63 25.98 -12.67 -5.02
C LEU A 63 25.16 -13.90 -5.49
N GLY A 64 25.81 -14.91 -6.12
CA GLY A 64 25.12 -16.12 -6.57
C GLY A 64 24.60 -16.98 -5.41
N GLU A 65 25.41 -17.18 -4.38
CA GLU A 65 25.07 -18.06 -3.25
C GLU A 65 24.17 -17.39 -2.20
N ASP A 66 24.28 -16.06 -2.04
CA ASP A 66 23.55 -15.32 -1.00
C ASP A 66 22.16 -14.85 -1.40
N PHE A 67 21.84 -14.72 -2.70
CA PHE A 67 20.51 -14.33 -3.16
C PHE A 67 19.47 -15.45 -3.02
N GLU A 68 19.88 -16.70 -2.86
CA GLU A 68 18.96 -17.84 -2.69
C GLU A 68 18.45 -18.01 -1.25
N LYS A 69 19.06 -17.36 -0.25
CA LYS A 69 18.59 -17.43 1.14
C LYS A 69 17.53 -16.35 1.37
N GLN A 70 16.30 -16.76 1.68
CA GLN A 70 15.26 -15.87 2.16
C GLN A 70 15.73 -15.16 3.44
N VAL A 71 15.92 -13.85 3.36
CA VAL A 71 16.36 -13.02 4.48
C VAL A 71 15.12 -12.50 5.20
N SER A 72 14.96 -12.80 6.49
CA SER A 72 13.85 -12.27 7.27
C SER A 72 14.03 -10.78 7.55
N PHE A 73 12.93 -10.01 7.63
CA PHE A 73 12.98 -8.58 7.95
C PHE A 73 13.69 -8.30 9.28
N SER A 74 13.61 -9.22 10.24
CA SER A 74 14.32 -9.12 11.53
C SER A 74 15.85 -9.08 11.40
N SER A 75 16.38 -9.50 10.27
CA SER A 75 17.82 -9.45 9.96
C SER A 75 18.29 -8.12 9.36
N ILE A 76 17.39 -7.21 9.00
CA ILE A 76 17.77 -5.87 8.54
C ILE A 76 18.54 -5.15 9.67
N PRO A 77 19.78 -4.70 9.40
CA PRO A 77 20.57 -4.04 10.42
C PRO A 77 19.89 -2.81 10.97
N ARG A 78 19.76 -2.73 12.30
CA ARG A 78 19.08 -1.59 12.96
C ARG A 78 19.72 -0.24 12.67
N HIS A 79 21.00 -0.19 12.30
CA HIS A 79 21.67 1.06 11.97
C HIS A 79 21.10 1.73 10.71
N LEU A 80 20.45 0.97 9.79
CA LEU A 80 19.75 1.53 8.62
C LEU A 80 18.54 2.40 9.00
N PHE A 81 18.02 2.24 10.22
CA PHE A 81 16.91 3.02 10.76
C PHE A 81 17.37 4.11 11.74
N ASN A 82 18.69 4.16 12.05
CA ASN A 82 19.28 5.17 12.93
C ASN A 82 19.59 6.45 12.14
N TYR A 83 18.55 7.22 11.88
CA TYR A 83 18.69 8.54 11.28
C TYR A 83 19.18 9.56 12.30
N THR A 84 19.93 10.57 11.84
CA THR A 84 20.30 11.73 12.67
C THR A 84 19.04 12.52 13.04
N ASN A 85 18.62 12.46 14.29
CA ASN A 85 17.48 13.22 14.76
C ASN A 85 17.86 14.68 14.98
N LYS A 86 17.04 15.62 14.49
CA LYS A 86 17.06 17.04 14.89
C LYS A 86 16.46 17.17 16.31
N LYS A 87 17.08 16.51 17.30
CA LYS A 87 16.57 16.34 18.68
C LYS A 87 16.31 17.64 19.45
N ASN A 88 16.76 18.79 18.94
CA ASN A 88 16.65 20.07 19.64
C ASN A 88 15.49 20.95 19.14
N ALA A 89 14.66 20.49 18.22
CA ALA A 89 13.50 21.23 17.75
C ALA A 89 12.23 20.73 18.42
N ASP A 90 11.45 21.63 19.01
CA ASP A 90 10.18 21.27 19.64
C ASP A 90 9.16 20.74 18.64
N TYR A 91 9.13 21.30 17.43
CA TYR A 91 8.20 20.90 16.36
C TYR A 91 8.88 20.90 14.99
N LEU A 92 8.54 19.89 14.18
CA LEU A 92 8.96 19.75 12.78
C LEU A 92 8.09 20.60 11.87
N ILE A 93 6.78 20.60 12.14
CA ILE A 93 5.77 21.36 11.41
C ILE A 93 4.83 22.03 12.40
N THR A 94 4.53 23.32 12.17
CA THR A 94 3.49 24.07 12.88
C THR A 94 2.51 24.62 11.86
N ILE A 95 1.23 24.33 12.03
CA ILE A 95 0.12 24.78 11.19
C ILE A 95 -0.76 25.69 12.03
N LYS A 96 -1.13 26.85 11.48
CA LYS A 96 -1.97 27.86 12.14
C LYS A 96 -3.04 28.36 11.18
N GLY A 97 -4.30 28.23 11.56
CA GLY A 97 -5.44 28.81 10.83
C GLY A 97 -5.61 28.26 9.40
N LEU A 98 -5.20 27.01 9.15
CA LEU A 98 -5.22 26.43 7.80
C LEU A 98 -6.64 26.18 7.33
N SER A 99 -6.98 26.72 6.16
CA SER A 99 -8.28 26.53 5.52
C SER A 99 -8.12 26.18 4.04
N LYS A 100 -9.01 25.28 3.56
CA LYS A 100 -9.03 24.84 2.16
C LYS A 100 -10.43 24.56 1.66
N GLN A 101 -10.73 25.10 0.48
CA GLN A 101 -11.96 24.87 -0.27
C GLN A 101 -11.66 24.28 -1.66
N LEU A 102 -12.48 23.36 -2.13
CA LEU A 102 -12.45 22.85 -3.50
C LEU A 102 -13.82 23.11 -4.16
N GLY A 103 -13.84 24.01 -5.15
CA GLY A 103 -15.08 24.46 -5.76
C GLY A 103 -16.02 25.09 -4.72
N SER A 104 -17.22 24.52 -4.54
CA SER A 104 -18.18 24.96 -3.50
C SER A 104 -18.03 24.25 -2.15
N THR A 105 -17.16 23.24 -2.06
CA THR A 105 -17.03 22.39 -0.86
C THR A 105 -15.85 22.84 -0.02
N ILE A 106 -16.12 23.22 1.24
CA ILE A 106 -15.09 23.52 2.23
C ILE A 106 -14.61 22.18 2.82
N LEU A 107 -13.31 21.90 2.70
CA LEU A 107 -12.69 20.68 3.23
C LEU A 107 -12.35 20.81 4.70
N PHE A 108 -11.70 21.92 5.08
CA PHE A 108 -11.39 22.24 6.48
C PHE A 108 -11.21 23.75 6.65
N GLU A 109 -11.52 24.21 7.86
CA GLU A 109 -11.48 25.62 8.29
C GLU A 109 -10.70 25.73 9.59
N ASP A 110 -9.86 26.78 9.68
CA ASP A 110 -9.14 27.17 10.88
C ASP A 110 -8.43 26.02 11.60
N ALA A 111 -7.74 25.19 10.82
CA ALA A 111 -7.07 24.01 11.34
C ALA A 111 -5.74 24.38 11.98
N GLU A 112 -5.52 23.91 13.21
CA GLU A 112 -4.27 24.04 13.95
C GLU A 112 -3.66 22.68 14.21
N LEU A 113 -2.35 22.53 13.97
CA LEU A 113 -1.63 21.27 14.19
C LEU A 113 -0.15 21.53 14.47
N LYS A 114 0.42 20.73 15.35
CA LYS A 114 1.86 20.69 15.62
C LYS A 114 2.37 19.27 15.54
N ILE A 115 3.40 19.04 14.74
CA ILE A 115 4.00 17.73 14.51
C ILE A 115 5.43 17.73 15.02
N LYS A 116 5.75 16.76 15.88
CA LYS A 116 7.10 16.57 16.43
C LYS A 116 7.95 15.67 15.52
N PRO A 117 9.29 15.72 15.65
CA PRO A 117 10.20 14.90 14.84
C PRO A 117 10.00 13.38 14.95
N GLU A 118 9.41 12.89 16.05
CA GLU A 118 9.17 11.47 16.31
C GLU A 118 7.71 11.03 16.17
N ASP A 119 6.82 11.92 15.74
CA ASP A 119 5.38 11.65 15.70
C ASP A 119 5.03 10.64 14.61
N LYS A 120 4.28 9.60 14.98
CA LYS A 120 3.69 8.63 14.06
C LYS A 120 2.17 8.83 14.05
N ILE A 121 1.67 9.42 12.96
CA ILE A 121 0.32 9.95 12.87
C ILE A 121 -0.50 9.18 11.84
N ALA A 122 -1.61 8.59 12.25
CA ALA A 122 -2.64 8.06 11.36
C ALA A 122 -3.60 9.21 10.97
N LEU A 123 -3.77 9.47 9.68
CA LEU A 123 -4.72 10.46 9.16
C LEU A 123 -5.98 9.76 8.66
N VAL A 124 -7.09 9.96 9.34
CA VAL A 124 -8.35 9.28 9.07
C VAL A 124 -9.50 10.26 8.74
N GLY A 125 -10.53 9.78 8.08
CA GLY A 125 -11.71 10.56 7.69
C GLY A 125 -12.47 9.91 6.54
N LYS A 126 -13.71 10.33 6.31
CA LYS A 126 -14.53 9.84 5.19
C LYS A 126 -13.84 10.07 3.84
N ASN A 127 -14.21 9.30 2.81
CA ASN A 127 -13.75 9.59 1.44
C ASN A 127 -14.26 10.97 1.02
N GLY A 128 -13.39 11.76 0.36
CA GLY A 128 -13.70 13.14 0.02
C GLY A 128 -13.55 14.16 1.16
N ALA A 129 -13.19 13.75 2.39
CA ALA A 129 -12.97 14.69 3.51
C ALA A 129 -11.74 15.58 3.36
N GLY A 130 -10.92 15.39 2.31
CA GLY A 130 -9.74 16.22 2.07
C GLY A 130 -8.43 15.64 2.60
N LYS A 131 -8.36 14.33 2.94
CA LYS A 131 -7.14 13.68 3.45
C LYS A 131 -5.93 13.89 2.52
N SER A 132 -6.02 13.44 1.27
CA SER A 132 -4.93 13.58 0.29
C SER A 132 -4.65 15.04 -0.07
N THR A 133 -5.68 15.92 -0.03
CA THR A 133 -5.50 17.37 -0.21
C THR A 133 -4.68 17.96 0.92
N PHE A 134 -4.94 17.57 2.16
CA PHE A 134 -4.16 17.99 3.32
C PHE A 134 -2.69 17.57 3.19
N LEU A 135 -2.42 16.32 2.76
CA LEU A 135 -1.06 15.87 2.52
C LEU A 135 -0.36 16.66 1.41
N LYS A 136 -1.07 16.98 0.32
CA LYS A 136 -0.53 17.82 -0.77
C LYS A 136 -0.20 19.24 -0.30
N ILE A 137 -0.99 19.81 0.60
CA ILE A 137 -0.73 21.13 1.18
C ILE A 137 0.51 21.10 2.10
N LEU A 138 0.75 20.01 2.82
CA LEU A 138 2.00 19.86 3.59
C LEU A 138 3.25 19.86 2.70
N LEU A 139 3.12 19.35 1.47
CA LEU A 139 4.22 19.33 0.48
C LEU A 139 4.38 20.68 -0.23
N ASN A 140 3.28 21.33 -0.52
CA ASN A 140 3.24 22.64 -1.17
C ASN A 140 2.26 23.56 -0.43
N PRO A 141 2.75 24.36 0.53
CA PRO A 141 1.93 25.28 1.32
C PRO A 141 1.13 26.30 0.50
N GLU A 142 1.56 26.62 -0.72
CA GLU A 142 0.86 27.55 -1.63
C GLU A 142 -0.52 27.04 -2.08
N LEU A 143 -0.79 25.74 -1.91
CA LEU A 143 -2.10 25.17 -2.22
C LEU A 143 -3.16 25.49 -1.17
N ALA A 144 -2.79 26.04 0.00
CA ALA A 144 -3.72 26.51 1.02
C ALA A 144 -4.41 27.79 0.56
N ASP A 145 -5.68 27.97 0.96
CA ASP A 145 -6.40 29.21 0.65
C ASP A 145 -6.15 30.26 1.75
N HIS A 146 -6.04 29.80 3.01
CA HIS A 146 -5.69 30.63 4.18
C HIS A 146 -4.87 29.84 5.18
N GLY A 147 -4.14 30.55 6.03
CA GLY A 147 -3.33 29.97 7.11
C GLY A 147 -1.84 29.96 6.80
N GLU A 148 -1.07 29.54 7.78
CA GLU A 148 0.40 29.50 7.71
C GLU A 148 0.90 28.10 8.07
N ILE A 149 1.90 27.63 7.33
CA ILE A 149 2.62 26.38 7.59
C ILE A 149 4.09 26.73 7.79
N GLU A 150 4.56 26.59 9.01
CA GLU A 150 5.95 26.78 9.35
C GLU A 150 6.66 25.41 9.36
N LEU A 151 7.66 25.24 8.50
CA LEU A 151 8.53 24.08 8.46
C LEU A 151 9.86 24.42 9.16
N LEU A 152 10.41 23.49 9.93
CA LEU A 152 11.76 23.61 10.45
C LEU A 152 12.75 23.69 9.28
N LYS A 153 13.77 24.58 9.38
CA LYS A 153 14.78 24.73 8.31
C LYS A 153 15.40 23.41 7.90
N GLU A 154 15.57 23.22 6.59
CA GLU A 154 16.17 22.04 5.97
C GLU A 154 15.42 20.73 6.26
N THR A 155 14.11 20.80 6.54
CA THR A 155 13.27 19.61 6.69
C THR A 155 13.12 18.92 5.36
N LYS A 156 13.54 17.66 5.29
CA LYS A 156 13.36 16.79 4.11
C LYS A 156 12.07 16.03 4.25
N ILE A 157 11.14 16.24 3.32
CA ILE A 157 9.85 15.55 3.27
C ILE A 157 9.87 14.61 2.06
N TRP A 158 9.44 13.37 2.27
CA TRP A 158 9.17 12.44 1.18
C TRP A 158 7.71 12.00 1.19
N PHE A 159 7.16 11.88 -0.01
CA PHE A 159 5.77 11.50 -0.21
C PHE A 159 5.66 10.26 -1.09
N LEU A 160 5.09 9.19 -0.54
CA LEU A 160 4.66 8.02 -1.29
C LEU A 160 3.17 8.21 -1.64
N SER A 161 2.89 8.54 -2.89
CA SER A 161 1.53 8.72 -3.39
C SER A 161 0.90 7.36 -3.75
N GLN A 162 -0.42 7.31 -3.73
CA GLN A 162 -1.19 6.16 -4.19
C GLN A 162 -0.88 5.81 -5.67
N ASP A 163 -0.77 6.84 -6.52
CA ASP A 163 -0.31 6.69 -7.89
C ASP A 163 1.22 6.83 -7.92
N LEU A 164 1.91 5.73 -8.16
CA LEU A 164 3.37 5.71 -8.21
C LEU A 164 3.84 6.50 -9.44
N PHE A 165 4.51 7.60 -9.17
CA PHE A 165 5.12 8.41 -10.22
C PHE A 165 6.57 7.96 -10.45
N TRP A 166 6.89 7.69 -11.71
CA TRP A 166 8.23 7.33 -12.17
C TRP A 166 8.68 8.33 -13.25
N GLU A 167 9.87 8.88 -13.10
CA GLU A 167 10.45 9.76 -14.13
C GLU A 167 10.64 9.02 -15.45
N SER A 168 11.05 7.75 -15.38
CA SER A 168 11.13 6.85 -16.53
C SER A 168 10.79 5.43 -16.11
N ARG A 169 9.82 4.80 -16.77
CA ARG A 169 9.48 3.38 -16.58
C ARG A 169 10.39 2.44 -17.36
N GLU A 170 11.27 2.97 -18.20
CA GLU A 170 12.24 2.19 -18.98
C GLU A 170 13.52 1.89 -18.18
N ARG A 171 13.81 2.66 -17.13
CA ARG A 171 14.95 2.40 -16.23
C ARG A 171 14.80 1.04 -15.57
N THR A 172 15.92 0.36 -15.37
CA THR A 172 15.96 -0.88 -14.59
C THR A 172 15.80 -0.58 -13.10
N VAL A 173 15.50 -1.61 -12.32
CA VAL A 173 15.40 -1.51 -10.85
C VAL A 173 16.69 -0.93 -10.26
N LEU A 174 17.84 -1.40 -10.73
CA LEU A 174 19.15 -0.96 -10.25
C LEU A 174 19.44 0.50 -10.62
N GLU A 175 19.19 0.89 -11.89
CA GLU A 175 19.35 2.26 -12.34
C GLU A 175 18.46 3.23 -11.55
N GLU A 176 17.22 2.83 -11.26
CA GLU A 176 16.32 3.65 -10.48
C GLU A 176 16.77 3.80 -9.01
N MET A 177 17.35 2.77 -8.42
CA MET A 177 17.96 2.87 -7.09
C MET A 177 19.16 3.83 -7.09
N LEU A 178 19.96 3.83 -8.15
CA LEU A 178 21.10 4.74 -8.30
C LEU A 178 20.68 6.21 -8.30
N THR A 179 19.48 6.55 -8.81
CA THR A 179 18.95 7.94 -8.77
C THR A 179 18.85 8.51 -7.34
N THR A 180 18.86 7.66 -6.33
CA THR A 180 18.82 8.07 -4.92
C THR A 180 20.06 8.87 -4.50
N PHE A 181 21.18 8.66 -5.19
CA PHE A 181 22.44 9.36 -4.95
C PHE A 181 22.93 10.04 -6.24
N PRO A 182 22.42 11.25 -6.57
CA PRO A 182 22.70 11.92 -7.84
C PRO A 182 24.19 12.10 -8.17
N GLU A 183 25.03 12.27 -7.15
CA GLU A 183 26.47 12.40 -7.35
C GLU A 183 27.11 11.08 -7.79
N ILE A 184 26.62 9.95 -7.26
CA ILE A 184 27.10 8.63 -7.66
C ILE A 184 26.62 8.32 -9.07
N THR A 185 25.35 8.59 -9.36
CA THR A 185 24.76 8.40 -10.70
C THR A 185 25.54 9.14 -11.77
N ARG A 186 25.77 10.45 -11.60
CA ARG A 186 26.56 11.25 -12.56
C ARG A 186 27.98 10.70 -12.78
N ARG A 187 28.60 10.15 -11.74
CA ARG A 187 29.93 9.57 -11.85
C ARG A 187 29.92 8.23 -12.59
N VAL A 188 28.90 7.39 -12.31
CA VAL A 188 28.70 6.13 -13.02
C VAL A 188 28.42 6.41 -14.51
N GLU A 189 27.49 7.29 -14.82
CA GLU A 189 27.19 7.71 -16.20
C GLU A 189 28.46 8.22 -16.91
N ARG A 190 29.23 9.07 -16.23
CA ARG A 190 30.47 9.59 -16.82
C ARG A 190 31.53 8.51 -17.05
N LEU A 191 31.63 7.52 -16.14
CA LEU A 191 32.53 6.38 -16.32
C LEU A 191 32.12 5.51 -17.51
N GLU A 192 30.82 5.33 -17.74
CA GLU A 192 30.30 4.61 -18.91
C GLU A 192 30.56 5.38 -20.22
N GLU A 193 30.37 6.71 -20.22
CA GLU A 193 30.73 7.56 -21.36
C GLU A 193 32.22 7.44 -21.67
N ILE A 194 33.10 7.53 -20.65
CA ILE A 194 34.55 7.40 -20.83
C ILE A 194 34.88 6.02 -21.40
N LYS A 195 34.24 4.95 -20.92
CA LYS A 195 34.43 3.60 -21.45
C LYS A 195 34.06 3.52 -22.94
N GLN A 196 32.89 4.04 -23.32
CA GLN A 196 32.48 4.09 -24.74
C GLN A 196 33.45 4.91 -25.59
N LEU A 197 33.93 6.05 -25.07
CA LEU A 197 34.92 6.86 -25.77
C LEU A 197 36.25 6.13 -25.94
N LEU A 198 36.71 5.36 -24.95
CA LEU A 198 37.92 4.56 -25.03
C LEU A 198 37.79 3.41 -26.04
N ASP A 199 36.59 2.82 -26.18
CA ASP A 199 36.34 1.75 -27.14
C ASP A 199 36.30 2.25 -28.61
N TRP A 200 35.93 3.53 -28.84
CA TRP A 200 35.76 4.11 -30.19
C TRP A 200 36.92 5.04 -30.62
N TRP A 201 37.76 5.50 -29.69
CA TRP A 201 38.76 6.56 -29.95
C TRP A 201 40.13 6.00 -30.24
N ASN A 202 40.62 6.24 -31.48
CA ASN A 202 41.98 5.87 -31.92
C ASN A 202 43.04 6.96 -31.65
N GLY A 203 42.76 7.96 -30.82
CA GLY A 203 43.63 9.09 -30.50
C GLY A 203 44.33 8.94 -29.13
N ASP A 204 44.80 10.09 -28.58
CA ASP A 204 45.47 10.10 -27.27
C ASP A 204 44.43 9.84 -26.14
N THR A 205 44.53 8.66 -25.53
CA THR A 205 43.61 8.17 -24.49
C THR A 205 44.07 8.52 -23.06
N ILE A 206 45.25 9.14 -22.91
CA ILE A 206 45.84 9.38 -21.57
C ILE A 206 44.92 10.27 -20.71
N ALA A 207 44.37 11.34 -21.27
CA ALA A 207 43.50 12.25 -20.54
C ALA A 207 42.21 11.55 -20.08
N LEU A 208 41.61 10.67 -20.90
CA LEU A 208 40.43 9.90 -20.56
C LEU A 208 40.69 8.88 -19.47
N ILE A 209 41.86 8.25 -19.50
CA ILE A 209 42.30 7.28 -18.46
C ILE A 209 42.59 8.02 -17.14
N GLU A 210 43.17 9.20 -17.17
CA GLU A 210 43.39 10.03 -15.99
C GLU A 210 42.05 10.48 -15.39
N GLU A 211 41.10 10.94 -16.22
CA GLU A 211 39.74 11.31 -15.79
C GLU A 211 39.00 10.09 -15.19
N GLN A 212 39.05 8.93 -15.85
CA GLN A 212 38.49 7.67 -15.32
C GLN A 212 39.08 7.35 -13.94
N SER A 213 40.38 7.46 -13.81
CA SER A 213 41.09 7.18 -12.54
C SER A 213 40.66 8.14 -11.44
N GLU A 214 40.52 9.42 -11.73
CA GLU A 214 40.04 10.43 -10.77
C GLU A 214 38.60 10.15 -10.31
N HIS A 215 37.72 9.81 -11.25
CA HIS A 215 36.34 9.44 -10.89
C HIS A 215 36.27 8.20 -10.02
N ILE A 216 37.02 7.16 -10.30
CA ILE A 216 37.10 5.94 -9.49
C ILE A 216 37.68 6.26 -8.10
N GLU A 217 38.75 7.08 -8.00
CA GLU A 217 39.35 7.46 -6.73
C GLU A 217 38.37 8.26 -5.84
N ARG A 218 37.63 9.17 -6.42
CA ARG A 218 36.59 9.92 -5.69
C ARG A 218 35.44 9.02 -5.25
N MET A 219 35.08 8.00 -6.04
CA MET A 219 34.07 7.01 -5.62
C MET A 219 34.59 6.17 -4.44
N LEU A 220 35.85 5.78 -4.45
CA LEU A 220 36.50 5.03 -3.34
C LEU A 220 36.60 5.87 -2.05
N MET A 221 36.97 7.16 -2.16
CA MET A 221 37.14 8.04 -1.00
C MET A 221 35.80 8.52 -0.36
N HIS A 222 34.70 8.51 -1.07
CA HIS A 222 33.43 9.13 -0.63
C HIS A 222 32.35 8.15 -0.21
N GLU A 223 32.72 6.99 0.35
CA GLU A 223 31.72 5.99 0.77
C GLU A 223 30.73 5.58 -0.35
N ALA A 224 31.04 5.91 -1.62
CA ALA A 224 30.16 5.65 -2.73
C ALA A 224 29.92 4.16 -2.94
N TYR A 225 30.98 3.35 -2.75
CA TYR A 225 30.87 1.90 -2.81
C TYR A 225 30.04 1.35 -1.65
N GLN A 226 30.21 1.86 -0.43
CA GLN A 226 29.39 1.46 0.70
C GLN A 226 27.90 1.78 0.46
N LYS A 227 27.61 2.92 -0.17
CA LYS A 227 26.24 3.29 -0.55
C LYS A 227 25.67 2.41 -1.66
N TYR A 228 26.49 2.03 -2.62
CA TYR A 228 26.10 1.11 -3.70
C TYR A 228 25.82 -0.30 -3.17
N ASP A 229 26.68 -0.81 -2.29
CA ASP A 229 26.50 -2.10 -1.62
C ASP A 229 25.24 -2.07 -0.74
N LEU A 230 25.03 -0.97 -0.02
CA LEU A 230 23.83 -0.76 0.77
C LEU A 230 22.55 -0.78 -0.09
N GLN A 231 22.58 -0.24 -1.32
CA GLN A 231 21.46 -0.30 -2.25
C GLN A 231 21.12 -1.75 -2.63
N LYS A 232 22.14 -2.54 -2.96
CA LYS A 232 21.96 -3.96 -3.30
C LYS A 232 21.45 -4.74 -2.09
N GLU A 233 22.02 -4.50 -0.92
CA GLU A 233 21.60 -5.14 0.32
C GLU A 233 20.15 -4.83 0.63
N ILE A 234 19.71 -3.57 0.51
CA ILE A 234 18.32 -3.18 0.71
C ILE A 234 17.40 -3.87 -0.31
N LEU A 235 17.76 -3.90 -1.60
CA LEU A 235 16.95 -4.60 -2.61
C LEU A 235 16.79 -6.08 -2.30
N LYS A 236 17.83 -6.74 -1.79
CA LYS A 236 17.78 -8.12 -1.32
C LYS A 236 16.76 -8.30 -0.17
N TYR A 237 16.72 -7.38 0.80
CA TYR A 237 15.73 -7.40 1.87
C TYR A 237 14.29 -7.19 1.37
N PHE A 238 14.12 -6.53 0.22
CA PHE A 238 12.80 -6.37 -0.44
C PHE A 238 12.44 -7.52 -1.37
N TRP A 239 13.20 -8.64 -1.31
CA TRP A 239 13.01 -9.84 -2.13
C TRP A 239 13.09 -9.60 -3.65
N PHE A 240 13.90 -8.64 -4.09
CA PHE A 240 14.28 -8.54 -5.48
C PHE A 240 15.36 -9.60 -5.75
N ASN A 241 15.10 -10.50 -6.70
CA ASN A 241 16.10 -11.44 -7.15
C ASN A 241 17.08 -10.78 -8.15
N ARG A 242 18.19 -11.45 -8.44
CA ARG A 242 19.24 -10.92 -9.32
C ARG A 242 18.71 -10.57 -10.71
N GLU A 243 17.82 -11.39 -11.27
CA GLU A 243 17.24 -11.16 -12.60
C GLU A 243 16.33 -9.93 -12.60
N GLN A 244 15.61 -9.68 -11.51
CA GLN A 244 14.72 -8.51 -11.39
C GLN A 244 15.47 -7.19 -11.29
N LEU A 245 16.75 -7.18 -10.89
CA LEU A 245 17.55 -5.94 -10.85
C LEU A 245 17.71 -5.31 -12.24
N ASP A 246 17.76 -6.14 -13.28
CA ASP A 246 17.86 -5.73 -14.67
C ASP A 246 16.50 -5.55 -15.35
N PHE A 247 15.39 -5.80 -14.64
CA PHE A 247 14.06 -5.58 -15.21
C PHE A 247 13.73 -4.09 -15.25
N PRO A 248 13.21 -3.59 -16.39
CA PRO A 248 12.65 -2.26 -16.45
C PRO A 248 11.43 -2.17 -15.53
N ILE A 249 11.25 -1.02 -14.86
CA ILE A 249 10.18 -0.77 -13.88
C ILE A 249 8.79 -1.14 -14.43
N LYS A 250 8.55 -0.95 -15.73
CA LYS A 250 7.29 -1.32 -16.39
C LYS A 250 6.93 -2.80 -16.31
N LYS A 251 7.91 -3.69 -16.08
CA LYS A 251 7.68 -5.13 -15.92
C LYS A 251 7.34 -5.52 -14.49
N LEU A 252 7.56 -4.64 -13.52
CA LEU A 252 7.25 -4.89 -12.13
C LEU A 252 5.75 -4.79 -11.87
N SER A 253 5.25 -5.67 -11.01
CA SER A 253 3.90 -5.55 -10.44
C SER A 253 3.76 -4.28 -9.59
N GLY A 254 2.54 -3.79 -9.36
CA GLY A 254 2.29 -2.62 -8.52
C GLY A 254 2.91 -2.76 -7.11
N GLY A 255 2.82 -3.95 -6.52
CA GLY A 255 3.43 -4.24 -5.22
C GLY A 255 4.96 -4.17 -5.24
N GLU A 256 5.62 -4.70 -6.28
CA GLU A 256 7.07 -4.61 -6.44
C GLU A 256 7.51 -3.16 -6.68
N GLN A 257 6.73 -2.38 -7.44
CA GLN A 257 6.99 -0.95 -7.61
C GLN A 257 6.91 -0.19 -6.27
N THR A 258 5.91 -0.51 -5.43
CA THR A 258 5.81 0.06 -4.08
C THR A 258 7.00 -0.33 -3.21
N LYS A 259 7.42 -1.60 -3.24
CA LYS A 259 8.62 -2.09 -2.55
C LYS A 259 9.88 -1.33 -3.00
N LEU A 260 10.04 -1.11 -4.31
CA LEU A 260 11.16 -0.35 -4.86
C LEU A 260 11.17 1.11 -4.38
N GLN A 261 10.02 1.77 -4.35
CA GLN A 261 9.90 3.14 -3.82
C GLN A 261 10.29 3.20 -2.34
N ILE A 262 9.85 2.24 -1.54
CA ILE A 262 10.21 2.16 -0.12
C ILE A 262 11.71 1.88 0.04
N ALA A 263 12.30 1.02 -0.78
CA ALA A 263 13.73 0.76 -0.80
C ALA A 263 14.54 2.03 -1.09
N LYS A 264 14.15 2.80 -2.12
CA LYS A 264 14.74 4.12 -2.41
C LYS A 264 14.66 5.06 -1.21
N PHE A 265 13.52 5.07 -0.58
CA PHE A 265 13.24 5.92 0.56
C PHE A 265 14.14 5.59 1.78
N LEU A 266 14.39 4.29 2.05
CA LEU A 266 15.28 3.87 3.15
C LEU A 266 16.70 4.40 3.01
N LEU A 267 17.15 4.65 1.79
CA LEU A 267 18.49 5.20 1.52
C LEU A 267 18.59 6.71 1.78
N GLN A 268 17.43 7.38 1.91
CA GLN A 268 17.40 8.82 2.12
C GLN A 268 17.16 9.16 3.58
N ASP A 269 17.97 10.06 4.13
CA ASP A 269 17.76 10.62 5.46
C ASP A 269 16.64 11.66 5.43
N VAL A 270 15.38 11.19 5.50
CA VAL A 270 14.16 11.99 5.42
C VAL A 270 13.61 12.25 6.81
N ASP A 271 13.25 13.51 7.11
CA ASP A 271 12.74 13.90 8.43
C ASP A 271 11.26 13.56 8.59
N LEU A 272 10.46 13.78 7.55
CA LEU A 272 9.03 13.43 7.51
C LEU A 272 8.72 12.52 6.33
N LEU A 273 8.15 11.37 6.61
CA LEU A 273 7.59 10.46 5.61
C LEU A 273 6.07 10.57 5.58
N ILE A 274 5.53 10.79 4.41
CA ILE A 274 4.10 10.82 4.15
C ILE A 274 3.75 9.62 3.27
N LEU A 275 2.81 8.77 3.75
CA LEU A 275 2.34 7.58 3.06
C LEU A 275 0.84 7.72 2.74
N ASP A 276 0.46 7.65 1.47
CA ASP A 276 -0.94 7.66 1.03
C ASP A 276 -1.31 6.27 0.52
N GLU A 277 -2.06 5.51 1.31
CA GLU A 277 -2.52 4.13 1.06
C GLU A 277 -1.37 3.15 0.69
N PRO A 278 -0.30 3.05 1.50
CA PRO A 278 0.88 2.25 1.15
C PRO A 278 0.63 0.74 1.16
N THR A 279 -0.46 0.30 1.74
CA THR A 279 -0.86 -1.12 1.82
C THR A 279 -1.60 -1.61 0.58
N ASN A 280 -2.07 -0.69 -0.29
CA ASN A 280 -2.75 -1.06 -1.52
C ASN A 280 -1.83 -1.82 -2.47
N HIS A 281 -2.36 -2.86 -3.11
CA HIS A 281 -1.65 -3.73 -4.07
C HIS A 281 -0.50 -4.56 -3.46
N LEU A 282 -0.28 -4.51 -2.15
CA LEU A 282 0.69 -5.35 -1.48
C LEU A 282 0.08 -6.68 -1.07
N ASP A 283 0.87 -7.74 -1.17
CA ASP A 283 0.56 -9.00 -0.53
C ASP A 283 0.78 -8.91 1.00
N ILE A 284 0.37 -9.95 1.72
CA ILE A 284 0.47 -9.99 3.18
C ILE A 284 1.92 -9.79 3.66
N GLU A 285 2.90 -10.36 2.96
CA GLU A 285 4.32 -10.18 3.29
C GLU A 285 4.75 -8.71 3.14
N GLY A 286 4.32 -8.05 2.04
CA GLY A 286 4.58 -6.63 1.81
C GLY A 286 3.94 -5.74 2.86
N ILE A 287 2.70 -6.04 3.29
CA ILE A 287 2.01 -5.32 4.37
C ILE A 287 2.76 -5.46 5.69
N LEU A 288 3.16 -6.69 6.06
CA LEU A 288 3.94 -6.95 7.28
C LEU A 288 5.29 -6.22 7.24
N PHE A 289 5.92 -6.18 6.06
CA PHE A 289 7.17 -5.47 5.88
C PHE A 289 7.01 -3.96 6.15
N ILE A 290 6.02 -3.28 5.53
CA ILE A 290 5.76 -1.86 5.77
C ILE A 290 5.39 -1.60 7.23
N GLU A 291 4.62 -2.48 7.84
CA GLU A 291 4.23 -2.40 9.24
C GLU A 291 5.46 -2.38 10.15
N GLN A 292 6.36 -3.35 10.01
CA GLN A 292 7.60 -3.41 10.77
C GLN A 292 8.52 -2.22 10.49
N PHE A 293 8.61 -1.79 9.22
CA PHE A 293 9.33 -0.58 8.85
C PHE A 293 8.81 0.65 9.58
N CYS A 294 7.49 0.88 9.57
CA CYS A 294 6.88 2.01 10.28
C CYS A 294 7.09 1.93 11.80
N GLN A 295 7.07 0.71 12.39
CA GLN A 295 7.35 0.50 13.81
C GLN A 295 8.79 0.83 14.18
N MET A 296 9.76 0.42 13.34
CA MET A 296 11.19 0.61 13.63
C MET A 296 11.67 2.03 13.37
N ARG A 297 10.96 2.78 12.52
CA ARG A 297 11.34 4.15 12.19
C ARG A 297 11.21 5.06 13.42
N ASN A 298 12.23 5.89 13.68
CA ASN A 298 12.30 6.82 14.81
C ASN A 298 12.06 8.29 14.42
N LYS A 299 11.70 8.58 13.16
CA LYS A 299 11.37 9.92 12.64
C LYS A 299 9.89 10.04 12.29
N ALA A 300 9.46 11.28 12.07
CA ALA A 300 8.06 11.60 11.81
C ALA A 300 7.48 10.83 10.62
N LEU A 301 6.24 10.38 10.80
CA LEU A 301 5.49 9.59 9.85
C LEU A 301 4.04 10.03 9.85
N ILE A 302 3.46 10.31 8.68
CA ILE A 302 2.02 10.52 8.51
C ILE A 302 1.52 9.49 7.50
N CYS A 303 0.46 8.78 7.83
CA CYS A 303 -0.10 7.76 6.95
C CYS A 303 -1.61 7.88 6.82
N ILE A 304 -2.09 7.78 5.59
CA ILE A 304 -3.48 7.44 5.28
C ILE A 304 -3.51 5.96 4.96
N SER A 305 -4.36 5.19 5.61
CA SER A 305 -4.62 3.80 5.25
C SER A 305 -6.02 3.37 5.66
N HIS A 306 -6.55 2.40 4.93
CA HIS A 306 -7.79 1.70 5.23
C HIS A 306 -7.56 0.32 5.87
N ASP A 307 -6.31 -0.03 6.22
CA ASP A 307 -5.95 -1.22 7.00
C ASP A 307 -5.90 -0.87 8.50
N ARG A 308 -6.92 -1.31 9.26
CA ARG A 308 -7.03 -1.03 10.70
C ARG A 308 -5.89 -1.63 11.51
N LYS A 309 -5.47 -2.85 11.18
CA LYS A 309 -4.38 -3.53 11.90
C LYS A 309 -3.06 -2.83 11.68
N PHE A 310 -2.79 -2.39 10.45
CA PHE A 310 -1.62 -1.59 10.14
C PHE A 310 -1.61 -0.26 10.91
N LEU A 311 -2.74 0.47 10.94
CA LEU A 311 -2.83 1.71 11.71
C LEU A 311 -2.67 1.47 13.22
N ALA A 312 -3.26 0.42 13.75
CA ALA A 312 -3.19 0.08 15.18
C ALA A 312 -1.78 -0.30 15.63
N SER A 313 -1.02 -1.00 14.77
CA SER A 313 0.29 -1.55 15.13
C SER A 313 1.44 -0.52 15.10
N ALA A 314 1.37 0.47 14.20
CA ALA A 314 2.51 1.33 13.89
C ALA A 314 2.35 2.81 14.30
N PHE A 315 1.10 3.29 14.54
CA PHE A 315 0.82 4.70 14.76
C PHE A 315 0.39 4.99 16.20
N THR A 316 0.93 6.07 16.77
CA THR A 316 0.73 6.44 18.19
C THR A 316 -0.20 7.64 18.36
N LYS A 317 -0.49 8.36 17.29
CA LYS A 317 -1.41 9.50 17.26
C LYS A 317 -2.38 9.35 16.09
N THR A 318 -3.57 9.91 16.24
CA THR A 318 -4.58 9.91 15.17
C THR A 318 -5.07 11.34 14.92
N ILE A 319 -5.16 11.72 13.65
CA ILE A 319 -5.82 12.95 13.20
C ILE A 319 -7.07 12.54 12.44
N GLU A 320 -8.24 13.00 12.90
CA GLU A 320 -9.49 12.82 12.21
C GLU A 320 -9.92 14.11 11.50
N ILE A 321 -10.15 14.02 10.18
CA ILE A 321 -10.82 15.08 9.43
C ILE A 321 -12.32 14.83 9.49
N LYS A 322 -13.02 15.63 10.30
CA LYS A 322 -14.48 15.52 10.49
C LYS A 322 -15.10 16.90 10.67
N ASN A 323 -16.27 17.13 10.07
CA ASN A 323 -17.02 18.39 10.19
C ASN A 323 -16.15 19.62 9.87
N LYS A 324 -15.36 19.55 8.79
CA LYS A 324 -14.44 20.60 8.32
C LYS A 324 -13.34 20.98 9.33
N LYS A 325 -13.07 20.14 10.34
CA LYS A 325 -12.02 20.36 11.35
C LYS A 325 -11.04 19.21 11.37
N LEU A 326 -9.79 19.55 11.74
CA LEU A 326 -8.76 18.57 12.06
C LEU A 326 -8.77 18.33 13.57
N ASN A 327 -9.13 17.12 13.98
CA ASN A 327 -9.16 16.73 15.39
C ASN A 327 -7.97 15.84 15.70
N LEU A 328 -7.05 16.29 16.55
CA LEU A 328 -5.88 15.53 16.98
C LEU A 328 -6.21 14.73 18.24
N TYR A 329 -5.93 13.42 18.19
CA TYR A 329 -6.01 12.50 19.31
C TYR A 329 -4.60 12.00 19.66
N TYR A 330 -4.21 12.11 20.92
CA TYR A 330 -2.90 11.66 21.44
C TYR A 330 -2.94 10.18 21.83
N CYS A 331 -3.52 9.36 21.00
CA CYS A 331 -3.65 7.93 21.21
C CYS A 331 -3.58 7.18 19.88
N GLY A 332 -3.25 5.89 19.93
CA GLY A 332 -3.25 5.00 18.78
C GLY A 332 -4.66 4.78 18.21
N TYR A 333 -4.73 4.14 17.05
CA TYR A 333 -5.96 4.03 16.28
C TYR A 333 -7.08 3.26 17.01
N GLU A 334 -6.78 2.19 17.74
CA GLU A 334 -7.81 1.44 18.49
C GLU A 334 -8.41 2.26 19.65
N ASP A 335 -7.57 2.95 20.41
CA ASP A 335 -8.03 3.80 21.50
C ASP A 335 -8.81 5.00 20.98
N PHE A 336 -8.42 5.54 19.82
CA PHE A 336 -9.19 6.56 19.10
C PHE A 336 -10.60 6.07 18.77
N LEU A 337 -10.76 4.85 18.24
CA LEU A 337 -12.10 4.29 17.95
C LEU A 337 -12.95 4.21 19.22
N ARG A 338 -12.38 3.68 20.31
CA ARG A 338 -13.09 3.59 21.62
C ARG A 338 -13.47 4.99 22.16
N GLU A 339 -12.58 5.97 22.03
CA GLU A 339 -12.87 7.34 22.48
C GLU A 339 -13.93 7.99 21.59
N LYS A 340 -13.88 7.79 20.29
CA LYS A 340 -14.88 8.26 19.33
C LYS A 340 -16.29 7.72 19.66
N GLU A 341 -16.40 6.41 19.93
CA GLU A 341 -17.67 5.79 20.34
C GLU A 341 -18.21 6.41 21.62
N LYS A 342 -17.39 6.54 22.66
CA LYS A 342 -17.77 7.19 23.92
C LYS A 342 -18.23 8.64 23.73
N ARG A 343 -17.54 9.41 22.89
CA ARG A 343 -17.94 10.80 22.56
C ARG A 343 -19.27 10.84 21.84
N ALA A 344 -19.49 9.94 20.86
CA ALA A 344 -20.76 9.84 20.14
C ALA A 344 -21.91 9.47 21.07
N GLU A 345 -21.72 8.49 21.99
CA GLU A 345 -22.72 8.13 22.99
C GLU A 345 -23.05 9.31 23.93
N LEU A 346 -22.02 10.04 24.40
CA LEU A 346 -22.22 11.21 25.25
C LEU A 346 -22.95 12.33 24.52
N GLN A 347 -22.58 12.59 23.26
CA GLN A 347 -23.27 13.56 22.43
C GLN A 347 -24.73 13.19 22.22
N LEU A 348 -25.04 11.90 21.96
CA LEU A 348 -26.41 11.41 21.82
C LEU A 348 -27.23 11.59 23.11
N LYS A 349 -26.63 11.28 24.26
CA LYS A 349 -27.27 11.50 25.59
C LYS A 349 -27.58 12.99 25.79
N ASN A 350 -26.61 13.87 25.53
CA ASN A 350 -26.76 15.31 25.67
C ASN A 350 -27.79 15.88 24.69
N TYR A 351 -27.77 15.43 23.43
CA TYR A 351 -28.76 15.81 22.42
C TYR A 351 -30.17 15.38 22.84
N THR A 352 -30.37 14.13 23.22
CA THR A 352 -31.69 13.61 23.63
C THR A 352 -32.20 14.31 24.90
N ALA A 353 -31.33 14.63 25.85
CA ALA A 353 -31.66 15.41 27.04
C ALA A 353 -32.09 16.85 26.66
N GLN A 354 -31.35 17.50 25.77
CA GLN A 354 -31.68 18.82 25.27
C GLN A 354 -33.02 18.84 24.49
N GLN A 355 -33.25 17.85 23.61
CA GLN A 355 -34.50 17.74 22.86
C GLN A 355 -35.70 17.55 23.78
N LYS A 356 -35.59 16.70 24.82
CA LYS A 356 -36.62 16.56 25.84
C LYS A 356 -36.89 17.88 26.57
N TYR A 357 -35.86 18.60 26.92
CA TYR A 357 -35.96 19.90 27.58
C TYR A 357 -36.64 20.93 26.67
N LEU A 358 -36.22 21.04 25.40
CA LEU A 358 -36.81 21.91 24.38
C LEU A 358 -38.30 21.61 24.22
N ALA A 359 -38.66 20.35 24.02
CA ALA A 359 -40.07 19.93 23.87
C ALA A 359 -40.93 20.28 25.10
N GLN A 360 -40.39 20.17 26.31
CA GLN A 360 -41.07 20.60 27.52
C GLN A 360 -41.28 22.11 27.58
N GLN A 361 -40.29 22.91 27.20
CA GLN A 361 -40.38 24.37 27.17
C GLN A 361 -41.36 24.83 26.07
N GLU A 362 -41.33 24.23 24.89
CA GLU A 362 -42.26 24.52 23.80
C GLU A 362 -43.68 24.21 24.17
N LYS A 363 -43.96 23.05 24.79
CA LYS A 363 -45.30 22.71 25.32
C LYS A 363 -45.77 23.73 26.37
N PHE A 364 -44.88 24.24 27.22
CA PHE A 364 -45.25 25.28 28.18
C PHE A 364 -45.57 26.61 27.48
N ILE A 365 -44.73 27.02 26.51
CA ILE A 365 -44.92 28.24 25.72
C ILE A 365 -46.25 28.15 24.98
N GLU A 366 -46.54 27.06 24.30
CA GLU A 366 -47.78 26.84 23.54
C GLU A 366 -49.01 26.90 24.43
N ARG A 367 -48.97 26.20 25.60
CA ARG A 367 -50.07 26.16 26.56
C ARG A 367 -50.42 27.54 27.16
N PHE A 368 -49.41 28.40 27.35
CA PHE A 368 -49.59 29.68 28.04
C PHE A 368 -49.46 30.90 27.12
N ARG A 369 -49.27 30.72 25.82
CA ARG A 369 -49.04 31.78 24.82
C ARG A 369 -50.13 32.86 24.83
N TYR A 370 -51.39 32.46 25.05
CA TYR A 370 -52.55 33.37 25.02
C TYR A 370 -52.98 33.86 26.41
N LYS A 371 -52.30 33.51 27.50
CA LYS A 371 -52.66 33.95 28.85
C LYS A 371 -51.88 35.20 29.22
N SER A 372 -52.57 36.36 29.36
CA SER A 372 -51.95 37.64 29.69
C SER A 372 -51.16 37.62 30.98
N SER A 373 -51.63 36.89 32.02
CA SER A 373 -50.96 36.73 33.31
C SER A 373 -49.63 35.96 33.27
N LYS A 374 -49.35 35.24 32.17
CA LYS A 374 -48.13 34.46 31.98
C LYS A 374 -47.22 34.99 30.84
N ALA A 375 -47.59 36.09 30.18
CA ALA A 375 -46.88 36.64 29.03
C ALA A 375 -45.40 36.93 29.30
N ALA A 376 -45.07 37.51 30.44
CA ALA A 376 -43.69 37.79 30.81
C ALA A 376 -42.84 36.51 31.01
N GLN A 377 -43.42 35.43 31.57
CA GLN A 377 -42.77 34.14 31.75
C GLN A 377 -42.54 33.43 30.41
N VAL A 378 -43.51 33.51 29.49
CA VAL A 378 -43.41 32.97 28.14
C VAL A 378 -42.31 33.68 27.37
N GLN A 379 -42.28 35.01 27.36
CA GLN A 379 -41.22 35.78 26.69
C GLN A 379 -39.81 35.51 27.26
N SER A 380 -39.69 35.40 28.60
CA SER A 380 -38.40 35.03 29.22
C SER A 380 -37.88 33.68 28.76
N ARG A 381 -38.80 32.67 28.65
CA ARG A 381 -38.43 31.33 28.15
C ARG A 381 -38.08 31.33 26.67
N ILE A 382 -38.77 32.04 25.82
CA ILE A 382 -38.43 32.21 24.41
C ILE A 382 -37.00 32.79 24.29
N LYS A 383 -36.74 33.90 24.96
CA LYS A 383 -35.38 34.50 24.96
C LYS A 383 -34.28 33.58 25.50
N MET A 384 -34.63 32.71 26.44
CA MET A 384 -33.68 31.71 26.97
C MET A 384 -33.42 30.62 25.93
N LEU A 385 -34.47 30.14 25.20
CA LEU A 385 -34.31 29.14 24.14
C LEU A 385 -33.56 29.69 22.92
N ASP A 386 -33.73 30.98 22.59
CA ASP A 386 -33.02 31.65 21.50
C ASP A 386 -31.53 31.83 21.79
N LYS A 387 -31.14 31.90 23.06
CA LYS A 387 -29.73 32.03 23.51
C LYS A 387 -29.06 30.67 23.76
N MET A 388 -29.83 29.58 23.69
CA MET A 388 -29.28 28.25 23.98
C MET A 388 -28.54 27.71 22.75
N ASP A 389 -27.27 27.36 22.93
CA ASP A 389 -26.51 26.64 21.93
C ASP A 389 -27.15 25.29 21.66
N ARG A 390 -27.55 25.05 20.43
CA ARG A 390 -28.21 23.81 20.02
C ARG A 390 -27.12 22.75 19.77
N ILE A 391 -27.22 21.66 20.51
CA ILE A 391 -26.38 20.47 20.28
C ILE A 391 -26.87 19.83 18.98
N GLU A 392 -25.98 19.68 18.01
CA GLU A 392 -26.27 18.93 16.79
C GLU A 392 -26.49 17.47 17.12
N ALA A 393 -27.43 16.84 16.43
CA ALA A 393 -27.55 15.39 16.49
C ALA A 393 -26.18 14.77 16.15
N PRO A 394 -25.71 13.76 16.90
CA PRO A 394 -24.56 13.02 16.41
C PRO A 394 -24.91 12.59 14.99
N GLU A 395 -23.96 12.78 14.05
CA GLU A 395 -24.11 12.11 12.76
C GLU A 395 -24.37 10.65 13.09
N GLU A 396 -25.55 10.14 12.77
CA GLU A 396 -25.72 8.71 12.71
C GLU A 396 -24.61 8.22 11.77
N GLU A 397 -23.55 7.63 12.35
CA GLU A 397 -22.82 6.69 11.55
C GLU A 397 -23.91 5.74 11.10
N ILE A 398 -24.30 5.87 9.83
CA ILE A 398 -25.32 5.05 9.24
C ILE A 398 -24.88 3.64 9.61
N SER A 399 -25.45 3.11 10.71
CA SER A 399 -25.45 1.68 10.94
C SER A 399 -26.24 1.20 9.74
N ALA A 400 -25.48 0.88 8.69
CA ALA A 400 -26.05 0.43 7.46
C ALA A 400 -26.99 -0.70 7.89
N HIS A 401 -28.29 -0.51 7.74
CA HIS A 401 -29.19 -1.63 7.76
C HIS A 401 -28.71 -2.52 6.63
N THR A 402 -27.74 -3.36 6.97
CA THR A 402 -27.14 -4.29 6.03
C THR A 402 -28.26 -5.20 5.57
N PRO A 403 -28.61 -5.15 4.27
CA PRO A 403 -29.62 -6.05 3.74
C PRO A 403 -29.17 -7.48 4.02
N ASN A 404 -30.10 -8.30 4.48
CA ASN A 404 -29.78 -9.68 4.83
C ASN A 404 -29.59 -10.48 3.53
N LEU A 405 -28.36 -10.93 3.30
CA LEU A 405 -28.00 -11.76 2.16
C LEU A 405 -28.32 -13.22 2.50
N GLN A 406 -29.44 -13.75 1.99
CA GLN A 406 -29.85 -15.13 2.25
C GLN A 406 -30.07 -15.90 0.94
N VAL A 407 -29.63 -17.16 0.96
CA VAL A 407 -29.98 -18.14 -0.08
C VAL A 407 -31.46 -18.48 0.06
N LYS A 408 -32.23 -18.31 -1.01
CA LYS A 408 -33.70 -18.44 -1.01
C LYS A 408 -34.23 -19.89 -1.11
N TRP A 409 -33.36 -20.88 -1.36
CA TRP A 409 -33.70 -22.28 -1.57
C TRP A 409 -32.77 -23.25 -0.87
N ARG A 410 -33.19 -24.53 -0.83
CA ARG A 410 -32.40 -25.58 -0.20
C ARG A 410 -31.24 -25.98 -1.12
N LEU A 411 -30.01 -25.70 -0.72
CA LEU A 411 -28.81 -26.10 -1.42
C LEU A 411 -28.52 -27.60 -1.29
N PRO A 412 -27.88 -28.24 -2.29
CA PRO A 412 -27.30 -29.57 -2.15
C PRO A 412 -26.18 -29.55 -1.09
N GLU A 413 -25.78 -30.72 -0.59
CA GLU A 413 -24.71 -30.84 0.40
C GLU A 413 -23.37 -30.41 -0.17
N THR A 414 -22.97 -30.98 -1.32
CA THR A 414 -21.75 -30.63 -2.06
C THR A 414 -22.11 -29.72 -3.23
N LEU A 415 -21.52 -28.54 -3.30
CA LEU A 415 -21.75 -27.56 -4.36
C LEU A 415 -20.67 -27.64 -5.46
N ILE A 416 -19.40 -27.80 -5.06
CA ILE A 416 -18.27 -27.95 -5.99
C ILE A 416 -17.40 -29.11 -5.50
N ARG A 417 -16.97 -29.98 -6.43
CA ARG A 417 -16.00 -31.06 -6.19
C ARG A 417 -14.78 -30.82 -7.08
N LEU A 418 -13.61 -30.87 -6.46
CA LEU A 418 -12.30 -30.70 -7.09
C LEU A 418 -11.55 -32.01 -6.98
N SER A 419 -11.08 -32.56 -8.09
CA SER A 419 -10.35 -33.83 -8.11
C SER A 419 -8.95 -33.60 -8.68
N GLU A 420 -7.93 -33.79 -7.86
CA GLU A 420 -6.48 -33.70 -8.21
C GLU A 420 -6.15 -32.55 -9.19
N LEU A 421 -6.51 -31.32 -8.79
CA LEU A 421 -6.53 -30.17 -9.67
C LEU A 421 -5.14 -29.53 -9.82
N SER A 422 -4.67 -29.37 -11.06
CA SER A 422 -3.52 -28.53 -11.40
C SER A 422 -3.94 -27.35 -12.28
N VAL A 423 -3.60 -26.16 -11.86
CA VAL A 423 -4.04 -24.90 -12.47
C VAL A 423 -2.83 -24.09 -12.95
N GLY A 424 -2.92 -23.51 -14.14
CA GLY A 424 -1.83 -22.73 -14.73
C GLY A 424 -2.09 -22.34 -16.18
N TYR A 425 -1.04 -21.95 -16.89
CA TYR A 425 -1.10 -21.56 -18.30
C TYR A 425 -0.09 -22.34 -19.13
N GLY A 426 -0.52 -22.90 -20.25
CA GLY A 426 0.35 -23.66 -21.14
C GLY A 426 0.94 -24.89 -20.43
N GLN A 427 2.25 -24.90 -20.19
CA GLN A 427 2.94 -25.98 -19.45
C GLN A 427 3.33 -25.54 -18.02
N SER A 428 3.08 -24.29 -17.66
CA SER A 428 3.44 -23.77 -16.35
C SER A 428 2.32 -24.02 -15.33
N VAL A 429 2.57 -24.91 -14.37
CA VAL A 429 1.67 -25.17 -13.24
C VAL A 429 1.91 -24.09 -12.17
N LEU A 430 0.87 -23.34 -11.84
CA LEU A 430 0.91 -22.31 -10.79
C LEU A 430 0.43 -22.85 -9.44
N VAL A 431 -0.65 -23.65 -9.46
CA VAL A 431 -1.24 -24.21 -8.25
C VAL A 431 -1.55 -25.67 -8.46
N ASN A 432 -1.16 -26.49 -7.49
CA ASN A 432 -1.44 -27.93 -7.48
C ASN A 432 -2.20 -28.31 -6.22
N LEU A 433 -3.33 -28.99 -6.40
CA LEU A 433 -4.13 -29.62 -5.36
C LEU A 433 -3.98 -31.13 -5.48
N PRO A 434 -3.18 -31.78 -4.65
CA PRO A 434 -2.88 -33.21 -4.79
C PRO A 434 -4.01 -34.11 -4.29
N HIS A 435 -5.03 -33.55 -3.61
CA HIS A 435 -6.13 -34.28 -3.00
C HIS A 435 -7.49 -33.80 -3.49
N GLU A 436 -8.49 -34.67 -3.36
CA GLU A 436 -9.87 -34.29 -3.60
C GLU A 436 -10.35 -33.29 -2.54
N LEU A 437 -10.97 -32.20 -2.96
CA LEU A 437 -11.59 -31.21 -2.11
C LEU A 437 -13.05 -31.00 -2.48
N GLU A 438 -13.91 -30.95 -1.47
CA GLU A 438 -15.32 -30.64 -1.64
C GLU A 438 -15.66 -29.30 -1.00
N ILE A 439 -16.37 -28.46 -1.73
CA ILE A 439 -16.95 -27.22 -1.21
C ILE A 439 -18.41 -27.51 -0.90
N THR A 440 -18.74 -27.51 0.40
CA THR A 440 -20.08 -27.78 0.90
C THR A 440 -20.80 -26.50 1.30
N LYS A 441 -22.11 -26.59 1.55
CA LYS A 441 -22.93 -25.43 1.95
C LYS A 441 -22.36 -24.70 3.17
N ALA A 442 -22.56 -23.38 3.21
CA ALA A 442 -22.17 -22.45 4.27
C ALA A 442 -20.67 -22.30 4.51
N MET A 443 -19.79 -22.89 3.69
CA MET A 443 -18.34 -22.71 3.83
C MET A 443 -17.90 -21.28 3.54
N LYS A 444 -17.04 -20.76 4.39
CA LYS A 444 -16.39 -19.46 4.26
C LYS A 444 -14.90 -19.70 4.00
N ILE A 445 -14.50 -19.62 2.71
CA ILE A 445 -13.16 -19.99 2.25
C ILE A 445 -12.40 -18.73 1.86
N TRP A 446 -11.23 -18.54 2.44
CA TRP A 446 -10.31 -17.49 2.09
C TRP A 446 -9.07 -18.04 1.42
N ILE A 447 -8.65 -17.40 0.36
CA ILE A 447 -7.50 -17.80 -0.43
C ILE A 447 -6.42 -16.74 -0.26
N ILE A 448 -5.30 -17.12 0.33
CA ILE A 448 -4.15 -16.27 0.53
C ILE A 448 -2.89 -16.83 -0.14
N GLY A 449 -1.96 -15.97 -0.46
CA GLY A 449 -0.68 -16.31 -1.09
C GLY A 449 -0.02 -15.07 -1.69
N LYS A 450 1.24 -15.17 -2.08
CA LYS A 450 1.99 -14.09 -2.73
C LYS A 450 1.30 -13.60 -3.99
N ASN A 451 1.62 -12.38 -4.40
CA ASN A 451 1.14 -11.88 -5.68
C ASN A 451 1.75 -12.71 -6.82
N GLY A 452 0.95 -13.00 -7.84
CA GLY A 452 1.37 -13.84 -8.99
C GLY A 452 1.37 -15.34 -8.75
N VAL A 453 1.10 -15.85 -7.54
CA VAL A 453 1.11 -17.30 -7.22
C VAL A 453 -0.03 -18.09 -7.87
N GLY A 454 -1.01 -17.41 -8.50
CA GLY A 454 -2.11 -18.08 -9.21
C GLY A 454 -3.46 -18.04 -8.50
N LYS A 455 -3.67 -17.15 -7.50
CA LYS A 455 -4.97 -16.99 -6.80
C LYS A 455 -6.13 -16.73 -7.76
N THR A 456 -6.03 -15.69 -8.59
CA THR A 456 -7.05 -15.36 -9.62
C THR A 456 -7.20 -16.46 -10.65
N THR A 457 -6.11 -17.15 -11.03
CA THR A 457 -6.12 -18.27 -11.95
C THR A 457 -6.92 -19.44 -11.37
N LEU A 458 -6.72 -19.74 -10.08
CA LEU A 458 -7.51 -20.75 -9.38
C LEU A 458 -9.00 -20.37 -9.37
N LEU A 459 -9.35 -19.13 -9.02
CA LEU A 459 -10.74 -18.68 -9.04
C LEU A 459 -11.38 -18.82 -10.43
N LYS A 460 -10.69 -18.38 -11.49
CA LYS A 460 -11.17 -18.52 -12.88
C LYS A 460 -11.36 -19.98 -13.30
N THR A 461 -10.50 -20.88 -12.81
CA THR A 461 -10.65 -22.33 -13.08
C THR A 461 -11.85 -22.91 -12.32
N LEU A 462 -12.05 -22.53 -11.06
CA LEU A 462 -13.23 -22.93 -10.28
C LEU A 462 -14.55 -22.45 -10.90
N LEU A 463 -14.52 -21.30 -11.57
CA LEU A 463 -15.68 -20.74 -12.30
C LEU A 463 -15.89 -21.37 -13.68
N GLY A 464 -15.01 -22.27 -14.14
CA GLY A 464 -15.06 -22.83 -15.48
C GLY A 464 -14.65 -21.87 -16.61
N GLN A 465 -14.14 -20.68 -16.28
CA GLN A 465 -13.64 -19.71 -17.26
C GLN A 465 -12.27 -20.11 -17.82
N LEU A 466 -11.50 -20.89 -17.06
CA LEU A 466 -10.22 -21.44 -17.47
C LEU A 466 -10.26 -22.97 -17.28
N LYS A 467 -9.80 -23.72 -18.29
CA LYS A 467 -9.68 -25.18 -18.17
C LYS A 467 -8.49 -25.54 -17.28
N PRO A 468 -8.63 -26.50 -16.35
CA PRO A 468 -7.49 -26.98 -15.58
C PRO A 468 -6.46 -27.66 -16.50
N LEU A 469 -5.19 -27.63 -16.11
CA LEU A 469 -4.12 -28.36 -16.81
C LEU A 469 -4.23 -29.88 -16.55
N TYR A 470 -4.66 -30.26 -15.35
CA TYR A 470 -4.92 -31.62 -14.93
C TYR A 470 -6.06 -31.64 -13.90
N GLY A 471 -6.80 -32.76 -13.84
CA GLY A 471 -7.91 -32.92 -12.90
C GLY A 471 -9.25 -32.40 -13.43
N ASP A 472 -10.25 -32.35 -12.57
CA ASP A 472 -11.62 -31.99 -12.93
C ASP A 472 -12.28 -31.10 -11.87
N VAL A 473 -13.12 -30.16 -12.32
CA VAL A 473 -13.94 -29.28 -11.50
C VAL A 473 -15.40 -29.54 -11.82
N ARG A 474 -16.15 -30.08 -10.87
CA ARG A 474 -17.58 -30.36 -11.03
C ARG A 474 -18.40 -29.41 -10.16
N ILE A 475 -19.17 -28.54 -10.82
CA ILE A 475 -20.12 -27.64 -10.21
C ILE A 475 -21.50 -28.26 -10.31
N HIS A 476 -22.26 -28.25 -9.22
CA HIS A 476 -23.63 -28.76 -9.22
C HIS A 476 -24.55 -27.86 -10.08
N GLU A 477 -25.32 -28.45 -11.00
CA GLU A 477 -26.11 -27.73 -12.03
C GLU A 477 -27.10 -26.67 -11.49
N LYS A 478 -27.57 -26.84 -10.25
CA LYS A 478 -28.55 -25.92 -9.62
C LYS A 478 -27.93 -24.76 -8.88
N VAL A 479 -26.60 -24.66 -8.86
CA VAL A 479 -25.87 -23.64 -8.07
C VAL A 479 -25.61 -22.41 -8.92
N ARG A 480 -25.98 -21.25 -8.40
CA ARG A 480 -25.70 -19.95 -9.01
C ARG A 480 -24.46 -19.38 -8.39
N ILE A 481 -23.44 -19.17 -9.21
CA ILE A 481 -22.18 -18.58 -8.81
C ILE A 481 -22.14 -17.16 -9.36
N TRP A 482 -21.74 -16.21 -8.52
CA TRP A 482 -21.43 -14.86 -8.96
C TRP A 482 -19.98 -14.52 -8.65
N PHE A 483 -19.32 -13.94 -9.64
CA PHE A 483 -17.92 -13.54 -9.54
C PHE A 483 -17.80 -12.02 -9.54
N TYR A 484 -17.11 -11.51 -8.52
CA TYR A 484 -16.68 -10.12 -8.44
C TYR A 484 -15.20 -10.07 -8.81
N SER A 485 -14.86 -9.49 -9.96
CA SER A 485 -13.49 -9.21 -10.36
C SER A 485 -13.06 -7.81 -9.88
N GLN A 486 -11.76 -7.64 -9.70
CA GLN A 486 -11.16 -6.36 -9.31
C GLN A 486 -11.49 -5.21 -10.30
N VAL A 487 -11.76 -5.54 -11.56
CA VAL A 487 -12.21 -4.60 -12.58
C VAL A 487 -13.71 -4.78 -12.76
N ALA A 488 -14.49 -3.71 -12.60
CA ALA A 488 -15.95 -3.71 -12.75
C ALA A 488 -16.37 -3.88 -14.24
N GLU A 489 -15.89 -4.96 -14.89
CA GLU A 489 -16.11 -5.25 -16.32
C GLU A 489 -17.57 -5.57 -16.64
N ASP A 490 -18.34 -5.99 -15.63
CA ASP A 490 -19.72 -6.43 -15.80
C ASP A 490 -20.78 -5.30 -15.72
N LEU A 491 -20.34 -4.03 -15.63
CA LEU A 491 -21.24 -2.88 -15.58
C LEU A 491 -21.44 -2.24 -16.95
N ASP A 492 -22.69 -1.93 -17.31
CA ASP A 492 -22.96 -1.08 -18.46
C ASP A 492 -22.67 0.40 -18.11
N PHE A 493 -21.55 0.91 -18.59
CA PHE A 493 -21.12 2.29 -18.33
C PHE A 493 -22.08 3.36 -18.86
N GLN A 494 -22.95 3.03 -19.81
CA GLN A 494 -23.94 3.96 -20.37
C GLN A 494 -25.25 3.98 -19.59
N ALA A 495 -25.52 2.94 -18.81
CA ALA A 495 -26.69 2.83 -17.96
C ALA A 495 -26.59 3.75 -16.73
N THR A 496 -27.71 4.10 -16.16
CA THR A 496 -27.80 4.70 -14.82
C THR A 496 -27.66 3.62 -13.75
N ILE A 497 -27.34 4.03 -12.50
CA ILE A 497 -27.25 3.07 -11.38
C ILE A 497 -28.59 2.33 -11.22
N THR A 498 -29.72 3.04 -11.37
CA THR A 498 -31.07 2.45 -11.27
C THR A 498 -31.31 1.42 -12.37
N GLU A 499 -31.00 1.74 -13.62
CA GLU A 499 -31.15 0.81 -14.77
C GLU A 499 -30.29 -0.45 -14.60
N GLU A 500 -29.11 -0.31 -14.02
CA GLU A 500 -28.16 -1.41 -13.79
C GLU A 500 -28.59 -2.36 -12.67
N LEU A 501 -29.24 -1.85 -11.62
CA LEU A 501 -29.55 -2.61 -10.41
C LEU A 501 -31.00 -3.08 -10.30
N VAL A 502 -31.95 -2.43 -10.98
CA VAL A 502 -33.36 -2.80 -10.92
C VAL A 502 -33.72 -3.76 -12.05
N TRP A 503 -33.96 -5.02 -11.69
CA TRP A 503 -34.35 -6.09 -12.60
C TRP A 503 -35.81 -6.52 -12.32
N PRO A 504 -36.45 -7.35 -13.16
CA PRO A 504 -37.82 -7.80 -12.95
C PRO A 504 -38.07 -8.45 -11.58
N TRP A 505 -37.04 -9.00 -10.95
CA TRP A 505 -37.12 -9.65 -9.63
C TRP A 505 -36.45 -8.86 -8.50
N VAL A 506 -35.88 -7.68 -8.76
CA VAL A 506 -35.27 -6.77 -7.78
C VAL A 506 -36.07 -5.48 -7.74
N SER A 507 -36.64 -5.18 -6.59
CA SER A 507 -37.40 -3.94 -6.42
C SER A 507 -36.47 -2.71 -6.27
N PHE A 508 -36.93 -1.54 -6.70
CA PHE A 508 -36.21 -0.28 -6.49
C PHE A 508 -35.85 -0.06 -5.01
N LYS A 509 -36.76 -0.39 -4.09
CA LYS A 509 -36.52 -0.26 -2.64
C LYS A 509 -35.36 -1.16 -2.18
N GLU A 510 -35.25 -2.37 -2.68
CA GLU A 510 -34.19 -3.32 -2.36
C GLU A 510 -32.86 -2.83 -2.92
N ALA A 511 -32.81 -2.39 -4.18
CA ALA A 511 -31.62 -1.82 -4.80
C ALA A 511 -31.10 -0.60 -4.01
N MET A 512 -31.99 0.33 -3.64
CA MET A 512 -31.63 1.49 -2.81
C MET A 512 -31.16 1.10 -1.41
N GLY A 513 -31.69 0.03 -0.83
CA GLY A 513 -31.22 -0.52 0.44
C GLY A 513 -29.76 -0.97 0.38
N PHE A 514 -29.35 -1.69 -0.67
CA PHE A 514 -27.96 -2.10 -0.87
C PHE A 514 -27.03 -0.93 -1.17
N LEU A 515 -27.48 0.05 -1.98
CA LEU A 515 -26.70 1.26 -2.25
C LEU A 515 -26.48 2.07 -0.98
N GLY A 516 -27.51 2.25 -0.16
CA GLY A 516 -27.40 2.94 1.13
C GLY A 516 -26.44 2.22 2.09
N ALA A 517 -26.49 0.89 2.13
CA ALA A 517 -25.55 0.08 2.93
C ALA A 517 -24.09 0.25 2.48
N LEU A 518 -23.85 0.47 1.18
CA LEU A 518 -22.55 0.75 0.61
C LEU A 518 -22.20 2.25 0.57
N LEU A 519 -23.00 3.10 1.22
CA LEU A 519 -22.81 4.55 1.30
C LEU A 519 -22.77 5.23 -0.07
N ILE A 520 -23.60 4.80 -1.00
CA ILE A 520 -23.87 5.54 -2.23
C ILE A 520 -25.09 6.42 -1.96
N ASP A 521 -24.95 7.72 -2.24
CA ASP A 521 -26.01 8.68 -2.07
C ASP A 521 -27.21 8.31 -2.98
N PRO A 522 -28.42 8.17 -2.44
CA PRO A 522 -29.61 7.91 -3.24
C PRO A 522 -29.88 8.94 -4.34
N GLU A 523 -29.41 10.19 -4.16
CA GLU A 523 -29.53 11.24 -5.19
C GLU A 523 -28.70 10.93 -6.45
N LYS A 524 -27.71 10.04 -6.35
CA LYS A 524 -26.90 9.57 -7.47
C LYS A 524 -27.53 8.42 -8.26
N ALA A 525 -28.68 7.89 -7.82
CA ALA A 525 -29.32 6.72 -8.44
C ALA A 525 -29.57 6.86 -9.95
N ASP A 526 -29.85 8.08 -10.41
CA ASP A 526 -30.08 8.41 -11.82
C ASP A 526 -28.83 8.88 -12.56
N GLN A 527 -27.67 8.87 -11.90
CA GLN A 527 -26.39 9.19 -12.55
C GLN A 527 -25.90 8.00 -13.39
N LYS A 528 -25.28 8.31 -14.52
CA LYS A 528 -24.64 7.31 -15.38
C LYS A 528 -23.38 6.75 -14.75
N ILE A 529 -23.16 5.45 -14.87
CA ILE A 529 -22.03 4.72 -14.26
C ILE A 529 -20.68 5.28 -14.67
N TRP A 530 -20.52 5.77 -15.92
CA TRP A 530 -19.26 6.36 -16.37
C TRP A 530 -18.87 7.65 -15.62
N THR A 531 -19.84 8.35 -15.00
CA THR A 531 -19.56 9.58 -14.23
C THR A 531 -19.06 9.30 -12.82
N LEU A 532 -19.18 8.07 -12.34
CA LEU A 532 -18.80 7.67 -10.99
C LEU A 532 -17.29 7.53 -10.85
N SER A 533 -16.78 7.78 -9.64
CA SER A 533 -15.39 7.44 -9.28
C SER A 533 -15.17 5.92 -9.32
N GLY A 534 -13.90 5.48 -9.40
CA GLY A 534 -13.55 4.06 -9.39
C GLY A 534 -14.13 3.33 -8.17
N GLY A 535 -14.02 3.94 -6.97
CA GLY A 535 -14.58 3.37 -5.74
C GLY A 535 -16.11 3.28 -5.75
N GLU A 536 -16.81 4.27 -6.30
CA GLU A 536 -18.28 4.22 -6.43
C GLU A 536 -18.71 3.14 -7.42
N ARG A 537 -18.00 2.99 -8.54
CA ARG A 537 -18.25 1.89 -9.49
C ARG A 537 -18.07 0.52 -8.85
N SER A 538 -17.03 0.33 -8.05
CA SER A 538 -16.82 -0.91 -7.30
C SER A 538 -17.99 -1.20 -6.34
N LYS A 539 -18.54 -0.17 -5.67
CA LYS A 539 -19.71 -0.31 -4.80
C LYS A 539 -20.97 -0.69 -5.57
N VAL A 540 -21.20 -0.12 -6.76
CA VAL A 540 -22.34 -0.48 -7.64
C VAL A 540 -22.20 -1.93 -8.12
N ALA A 541 -21.01 -2.36 -8.53
CA ALA A 541 -20.75 -3.75 -8.95
C ALA A 541 -20.99 -4.75 -7.80
N LEU A 542 -20.59 -4.40 -6.58
CA LEU A 542 -20.89 -5.19 -5.38
C LEU A 542 -22.38 -5.25 -5.09
N ALA A 543 -23.11 -4.11 -5.17
CA ALA A 543 -24.55 -4.09 -5.00
C ALA A 543 -25.25 -5.00 -6.03
N LYS A 544 -24.85 -4.91 -7.30
CA LYS A 544 -25.35 -5.77 -8.38
C LYS A 544 -25.18 -7.25 -8.07
N MET A 545 -23.97 -7.65 -7.64
CA MET A 545 -23.66 -9.02 -7.24
C MET A 545 -24.56 -9.50 -6.10
N LEU A 546 -24.69 -8.70 -5.03
CA LEU A 546 -25.46 -9.07 -3.85
C LEU A 546 -26.96 -9.18 -4.16
N LEU A 547 -27.48 -8.30 -5.01
CA LEU A 547 -28.88 -8.31 -5.47
C LEU A 547 -29.25 -9.54 -6.32
N ALA A 548 -28.28 -10.18 -6.95
CA ALA A 548 -28.49 -11.41 -7.69
C ALA A 548 -28.82 -12.63 -6.80
N HIS A 549 -28.71 -12.49 -5.47
CA HIS A 549 -28.89 -13.57 -4.49
C HIS A 549 -28.16 -14.87 -4.88
N PRO A 550 -26.83 -14.81 -4.99
CA PRO A 550 -26.02 -15.96 -5.38
C PRO A 550 -26.03 -17.05 -4.29
N ASP A 551 -25.76 -18.29 -4.70
CA ASP A 551 -25.55 -19.43 -3.80
C ASP A 551 -24.07 -19.54 -3.39
N ILE A 552 -23.19 -19.16 -4.33
CA ILE A 552 -21.75 -19.04 -4.12
C ILE A 552 -21.31 -17.63 -4.56
N VAL A 553 -20.64 -16.94 -3.67
CA VAL A 553 -20.00 -15.65 -3.91
C VAL A 553 -18.51 -15.87 -4.06
N VAL A 554 -17.96 -15.48 -5.21
CA VAL A 554 -16.52 -15.49 -5.47
C VAL A 554 -16.04 -14.06 -5.63
N MET A 555 -15.07 -13.65 -4.82
CA MET A 555 -14.54 -12.28 -4.83
C MET A 555 -13.03 -12.26 -4.94
N ASP A 556 -12.51 -11.47 -5.86
CA ASP A 556 -11.08 -11.21 -6.01
C ASP A 556 -10.76 -9.78 -5.58
N GLU A 557 -10.10 -9.63 -4.42
CA GLU A 557 -9.74 -8.36 -3.78
C GLU A 557 -10.91 -7.36 -3.63
N PRO A 558 -12.03 -7.73 -2.99
CA PRO A 558 -13.23 -6.89 -2.92
C PRO A 558 -13.04 -5.65 -2.04
N THR A 559 -12.02 -5.63 -1.21
CA THR A 559 -11.73 -4.53 -0.27
C THR A 559 -10.94 -3.39 -0.88
N ASN A 560 -10.38 -3.58 -2.08
CA ASN A 560 -9.63 -2.55 -2.78
C ASN A 560 -10.55 -1.38 -3.16
N HIS A 561 -10.08 -0.16 -2.94
CA HIS A 561 -10.78 1.09 -3.22
C HIS A 561 -12.05 1.35 -2.39
N LEU A 562 -12.35 0.53 -1.38
CA LEU A 562 -13.47 0.73 -0.47
C LEU A 562 -13.02 1.51 0.78
N ASP A 563 -13.88 2.43 1.22
CA ASP A 563 -13.69 3.08 2.51
C ASP A 563 -13.99 2.12 3.68
N LEU A 564 -13.51 2.46 4.87
CA LEU A 564 -13.66 1.65 6.08
C LEU A 564 -15.11 1.28 6.37
N THR A 565 -16.06 2.19 6.15
CA THR A 565 -17.49 1.96 6.45
C THR A 565 -18.10 0.97 5.45
N SER A 566 -17.75 1.08 4.15
CA SER A 566 -18.20 0.12 3.13
C SER A 566 -17.60 -1.26 3.35
N LYS A 567 -16.32 -1.34 3.78
CA LYS A 567 -15.68 -2.61 4.18
C LYS A 567 -16.43 -3.28 5.33
N GLU A 568 -16.82 -2.53 6.38
CA GLU A 568 -17.60 -3.06 7.49
C GLU A 568 -18.97 -3.56 7.07
N ALA A 569 -19.67 -2.84 6.19
CA ALA A 569 -20.95 -3.28 5.66
C ALA A 569 -20.85 -4.62 4.94
N ILE A 570 -19.86 -4.79 4.04
CA ILE A 570 -19.64 -6.03 3.30
C ILE A 570 -19.24 -7.16 4.26
N LYS A 571 -18.37 -6.88 5.22
CA LYS A 571 -17.95 -7.82 6.25
C LYS A 571 -19.14 -8.38 7.02
N THR A 572 -20.05 -7.51 7.46
CA THR A 572 -21.29 -7.91 8.15
C THR A 572 -22.18 -8.74 7.25
N MET A 573 -22.40 -8.31 5.99
CA MET A 573 -23.23 -9.06 5.03
C MET A 573 -22.68 -10.45 4.75
N LEU A 574 -21.36 -10.61 4.61
CA LEU A 574 -20.72 -11.90 4.35
C LEU A 574 -20.68 -12.81 5.59
N ALA A 575 -20.55 -12.24 6.79
CA ALA A 575 -20.63 -12.99 8.04
C ALA A 575 -22.01 -13.64 8.19
N ASP A 576 -23.09 -12.90 7.87
CA ASP A 576 -24.48 -13.37 7.95
C ASP A 576 -24.92 -14.22 6.75
N PHE A 577 -24.11 -14.26 5.67
CA PHE A 577 -24.45 -15.01 4.47
C PHE A 577 -24.48 -16.52 4.73
N ASN A 578 -25.58 -17.18 4.42
CA ASN A 578 -25.77 -18.62 4.61
C ASN A 578 -25.38 -19.49 3.41
N GLY A 579 -24.83 -18.88 2.36
CA GLY A 579 -24.21 -19.55 1.20
C GLY A 579 -22.71 -19.74 1.37
N VAL A 580 -22.04 -20.09 0.25
CA VAL A 580 -20.59 -20.25 0.21
C VAL A 580 -19.91 -18.96 -0.23
N SER A 581 -18.85 -18.58 0.45
CA SER A 581 -17.98 -17.49 0.02
C SER A 581 -16.56 -17.98 -0.25
N LEU A 582 -16.04 -17.66 -1.45
CA LEU A 582 -14.63 -17.86 -1.82
C LEU A 582 -14.03 -16.46 -2.06
N ILE A 583 -13.12 -16.06 -1.21
CA ILE A 583 -12.62 -14.68 -1.21
C ILE A 583 -11.10 -14.68 -1.23
N VAL A 584 -10.52 -13.97 -2.18
CA VAL A 584 -9.12 -13.58 -2.20
C VAL A 584 -9.04 -12.18 -1.63
N SER A 585 -8.31 -11.98 -0.56
CA SER A 585 -8.01 -10.64 -0.02
C SER A 585 -6.73 -10.64 0.81
N HIS A 586 -6.13 -9.48 0.95
CA HIS A 586 -4.99 -9.21 1.81
C HIS A 586 -5.37 -8.42 3.08
N ASP A 587 -6.65 -8.07 3.23
CA ASP A 587 -7.18 -7.33 4.39
C ASP A 587 -7.39 -8.27 5.58
N ARG A 588 -6.47 -8.20 6.56
CA ARG A 588 -6.44 -9.09 7.74
C ARG A 588 -7.66 -8.94 8.67
N ASP A 589 -8.20 -7.71 8.80
CA ASP A 589 -9.37 -7.44 9.64
C ASP A 589 -10.64 -8.05 9.02
N PHE A 590 -10.72 -7.96 7.71
CA PHE A 590 -11.78 -8.59 6.93
C PHE A 590 -11.68 -10.13 7.00
N LEU A 591 -10.47 -10.71 6.92
CA LEU A 591 -10.18 -12.13 7.00
C LEU A 591 -10.63 -12.77 8.33
N GLU A 592 -10.22 -12.21 9.46
CA GLU A 592 -10.52 -12.77 10.77
C GLU A 592 -12.00 -12.82 11.11
N ALA A 593 -12.76 -11.83 10.64
CA ALA A 593 -14.17 -11.71 10.98
C ALA A 593 -15.09 -12.64 10.18
N THR A 594 -14.63 -13.16 9.03
CA THR A 594 -15.51 -13.83 8.07
C THR A 594 -15.02 -15.20 7.60
N SER A 595 -13.85 -15.70 8.08
CA SER A 595 -13.28 -16.95 7.59
C SER A 595 -13.44 -18.11 8.58
N GLU A 596 -13.82 -19.27 8.05
CA GLU A 596 -13.78 -20.56 8.74
C GLU A 596 -12.64 -21.43 8.21
N LEU A 597 -12.32 -21.28 6.91
CA LEU A 597 -11.30 -22.06 6.21
C LEU A 597 -10.33 -21.12 5.50
N LEU A 598 -9.05 -21.41 5.63
CA LEU A 598 -7.99 -20.69 4.96
C LEU A 598 -7.25 -21.60 3.98
N TRP A 599 -7.28 -21.24 2.70
CA TRP A 599 -6.52 -21.87 1.64
C TRP A 599 -5.25 -21.08 1.39
N VAL A 600 -4.11 -21.66 1.76
CA VAL A 600 -2.79 -21.04 1.60
C VAL A 600 -2.13 -21.59 0.34
N ILE A 601 -1.76 -20.71 -0.59
CA ILE A 601 -0.99 -21.08 -1.77
C ILE A 601 0.45 -20.64 -1.56
N LYS A 602 1.35 -21.63 -1.42
CA LYS A 602 2.78 -21.43 -1.23
C LYS A 602 3.54 -22.44 -2.11
N GLU A 603 4.57 -21.97 -2.83
CA GLU A 603 5.41 -22.81 -3.69
C GLU A 603 4.63 -23.73 -4.65
N GLY A 604 3.55 -23.21 -5.24
CA GLY A 604 2.70 -23.96 -6.17
C GLY A 604 1.82 -25.03 -5.52
N LYS A 605 1.77 -25.12 -4.19
CA LYS A 605 0.90 -26.07 -3.47
C LYS A 605 -0.20 -25.32 -2.74
N LEU A 606 -1.41 -25.88 -2.75
CA LEU A 606 -2.52 -25.39 -1.93
C LEU A 606 -2.65 -26.25 -0.69
N THR A 607 -2.65 -25.61 0.49
CA THR A 607 -2.86 -26.25 1.80
C THR A 607 -4.06 -25.62 2.48
N VAL A 608 -4.90 -26.46 3.11
CA VAL A 608 -6.13 -26.03 3.79
C VAL A 608 -5.90 -25.98 5.30
N PHE A 609 -6.23 -24.85 5.92
CA PHE A 609 -6.15 -24.64 7.37
C PHE A 609 -7.52 -24.29 7.92
N HIS A 610 -7.84 -24.88 9.11
CA HIS A 610 -9.04 -24.57 9.89
C HIS A 610 -8.81 -23.50 10.98
N SER A 611 -7.61 -22.89 11.01
CA SER A 611 -7.23 -21.83 11.93
C SER A 611 -6.52 -20.75 11.16
N PHE A 612 -6.97 -19.51 11.34
CA PHE A 612 -6.35 -18.33 10.76
C PHE A 612 -4.89 -18.19 11.22
N GLU A 613 -4.64 -18.36 12.53
CA GLU A 613 -3.31 -18.20 13.12
C GLU A 613 -2.28 -19.15 12.48
N ARG A 614 -2.62 -20.44 12.36
CA ARG A 614 -1.73 -21.46 11.77
C ARG A 614 -1.47 -21.20 10.29
N GLY A 615 -2.51 -20.87 9.52
CA GLY A 615 -2.33 -20.57 8.10
C GLY A 615 -1.52 -19.29 7.85
N PHE A 616 -1.64 -18.32 8.77
CA PHE A 616 -0.88 -17.09 8.71
C PHE A 616 0.58 -17.27 9.15
N GLU A 617 0.85 -18.14 10.12
CA GLU A 617 2.21 -18.55 10.50
C GLU A 617 2.92 -19.25 9.35
N GLU A 618 2.23 -20.10 8.58
CA GLU A 618 2.77 -20.75 7.38
C GLU A 618 3.21 -19.75 6.30
N MET A 619 2.58 -18.58 6.24
CA MET A 619 2.96 -17.50 5.32
C MET A 619 4.18 -16.71 5.82
N LYS A 620 4.47 -16.71 7.13
CA LYS A 620 5.57 -15.93 7.71
C LYS A 620 6.94 -16.57 7.59
N ILE A 621 7.05 -17.83 7.14
CA ILE A 621 8.30 -18.60 7.06
C ILE A 621 8.97 -18.43 5.70
#